data_e7fd4170d486b5fd8a13531ddc00885a
#
_entry.id   e7fd4170d486b5fd8a13531ddc00885a
#
_cell.length_a   1.000
_cell.length_b   1.000
_cell.length_c   1.000
_cell.angle_alpha   90.00
_cell.angle_beta   90.00
_cell.angle_gamma   90.00
#
_symmetry.space_group_name_H-M   'P 1'
#
loop_
_entity.id
_entity.type
_entity.pdbx_description
1 polymer ?
#
loop_
_entity_poly.entity_id
_entity_poly.type
_entity_poly.pdbx_seq_one_letter_code
_entity_poly.pdbx_strand_id
1 'polypeptide(L)'
;DPATAILLPLTNAQYNPAAGGMIAALIAGAFFAWMERQIRKVMPNALDTFLSPLLVLIIGAFALMLVIQPVGAWLTTAIFSVLTFIFEKLGVLGGYILSAGFWPLVSVGLHQALTPIHAMLNDPDGATKGINYLLPILMMAGGGQVGAGLALYFKTKNAKLKKYVAESIPVGILGVGEPLMYAVTLPL
;
A
#
# COMPACT_ATOMS: atom_id res chain seq x y z
N ASP A 1 12.95 14.51 16.93
CA ASP A 1 13.47 15.18 18.12
C ASP A 1 14.75 15.92 17.73
N PRO A 2 14.86 17.26 17.89
CA PRO A 2 16.06 18.04 17.58
C PRO A 2 17.31 17.53 18.31
N ALA A 3 17.13 16.85 19.44
CA ALA A 3 18.21 16.26 20.24
C ALA A 3 18.85 15.03 19.60
N THR A 4 18.24 14.45 18.58
CA THR A 4 18.72 13.24 17.88
C THR A 4 19.19 13.52 16.46
N ALA A 5 19.33 14.79 16.07
CA ALA A 5 19.83 15.16 14.75
C ALA A 5 21.25 14.63 14.56
N ILE A 6 21.46 13.85 13.51
CA ILE A 6 22.78 13.33 13.11
C ILE A 6 23.56 14.47 12.47
N LEU A 7 24.73 14.81 13.04
CA LEU A 7 25.65 15.76 12.42
C LEU A 7 26.42 15.07 11.30
N LEU A 8 26.36 15.61 10.10
CA LEU A 8 27.15 15.12 8.97
C LEU A 8 28.65 15.41 9.25
N PRO A 9 29.52 14.39 9.23
CA PRO A 9 30.90 14.52 9.70
C PRO A 9 31.77 15.47 8.88
N LEU A 10 31.36 15.86 7.67
CA LEU A 10 32.13 16.75 6.79
C LEU A 10 31.62 18.20 6.80
N THR A 11 30.34 18.42 7.09
CA THR A 11 29.73 19.75 6.98
C THR A 11 29.21 20.28 8.31
N ASN A 12 29.22 19.49 9.38
CA ASN A 12 28.54 19.76 10.65
C ASN A 12 27.07 20.21 10.50
N ALA A 13 26.48 19.99 9.31
CA ALA A 13 25.08 20.28 9.08
C ALA A 13 24.21 19.24 9.81
N GLN A 14 23.15 19.69 10.43
CA GLN A 14 22.14 18.78 11.00
C GLN A 14 21.41 18.06 9.86
N TYR A 15 21.57 16.75 9.82
CA TYR A 15 20.78 15.91 8.95
C TYR A 15 19.46 15.56 9.64
N ASN A 16 18.38 16.15 9.15
CA ASN A 16 17.01 15.72 9.50
C ASN A 16 16.54 14.74 8.43
N PRO A 17 16.50 13.44 8.74
CA PRO A 17 16.01 12.46 7.77
C PRO A 17 14.57 12.79 7.38
N ALA A 18 14.31 12.90 6.08
CA ALA A 18 12.95 13.02 5.59
C ALA A 18 12.16 11.79 6.01
N ALA A 19 11.00 11.99 6.62
CA ALA A 19 10.13 10.89 7.05
C ALA A 19 9.45 10.28 5.81
N GLY A 20 10.14 9.38 5.13
CA GLY A 20 9.63 8.69 3.92
C GLY A 20 8.55 7.64 4.23
N GLY A 21 8.34 7.33 5.50
CA GLY A 21 7.30 6.42 5.96
C GLY A 21 7.36 5.03 5.34
N MET A 22 6.23 4.34 5.29
CA MET A 22 6.11 2.99 4.74
C MET A 22 6.42 2.92 3.24
N ILE A 23 6.17 3.98 2.48
CA ILE A 23 6.46 4.02 1.03
C ILE A 23 7.97 3.94 0.81
N ALA A 24 8.74 4.70 1.58
CA ALA A 24 10.19 4.60 1.53
C ALA A 24 10.69 3.21 1.94
N ALA A 25 10.06 2.56 2.92
CA ALA A 25 10.42 1.20 3.33
C ALA A 25 10.19 0.17 2.22
N LEU A 26 9.09 0.27 1.48
CA LEU A 26 8.81 -0.59 0.31
C LEU A 26 9.84 -0.39 -0.81
N ILE A 27 10.15 0.87 -1.14
CA ILE A 27 11.17 1.21 -2.15
C ILE A 27 12.53 0.70 -1.69
N ALA A 28 12.87 0.88 -0.41
CA ALA A 28 14.12 0.40 0.18
C ALA A 28 14.24 -1.12 0.04
N GLY A 29 13.21 -1.89 0.43
CA GLY A 29 13.22 -3.34 0.32
C GLY A 29 13.48 -3.82 -1.10
N ALA A 30 12.80 -3.24 -2.08
CA ALA A 30 13.01 -3.54 -3.50
C ALA A 30 14.43 -3.16 -3.97
N PHE A 31 14.92 -1.99 -3.56
CA PHE A 31 16.25 -1.51 -3.90
C PHE A 31 17.35 -2.38 -3.30
N PHE A 32 17.25 -2.73 -2.01
CA PHE A 32 18.22 -3.60 -1.33
C PHE A 32 18.28 -4.98 -2.00
N ALA A 33 17.13 -5.59 -2.29
CA ALA A 33 17.07 -6.88 -2.97
C ALA A 33 17.66 -6.83 -4.38
N TRP A 34 17.41 -5.74 -5.13
CA TRP A 34 18.02 -5.54 -6.44
C TRP A 34 19.53 -5.37 -6.33
N MET A 35 20.00 -4.52 -5.42
CA MET A 35 21.41 -4.22 -5.22
C MET A 35 22.21 -5.46 -4.78
N GLU A 36 21.65 -6.26 -3.86
CA GLU A 36 22.26 -7.51 -3.44
C GLU A 36 22.49 -8.45 -4.62
N ARG A 37 21.47 -8.61 -5.48
CA ARG A 37 21.61 -9.43 -6.69
C ARG A 37 22.68 -8.92 -7.64
N GLN A 38 22.89 -7.62 -7.76
CA GLN A 38 23.94 -7.07 -8.61
C GLN A 38 25.35 -7.27 -8.01
N ILE A 39 25.50 -7.02 -6.71
CA ILE A 39 26.78 -7.19 -6.00
C ILE A 39 27.22 -8.64 -6.05
N ARG A 40 26.34 -9.60 -5.77
CA ARG A 40 26.64 -11.04 -5.82
C ARG A 40 27.09 -11.53 -7.21
N LYS A 41 26.69 -10.88 -8.30
CA LYS A 41 27.14 -11.28 -9.65
C LYS A 41 28.63 -11.02 -9.91
N VAL A 42 29.21 -10.02 -9.24
CA VAL A 42 30.60 -9.61 -9.43
C VAL A 42 31.51 -10.04 -8.30
N MET A 43 30.94 -10.58 -7.21
CA MET A 43 31.66 -10.96 -6.01
C MET A 43 32.29 -12.35 -6.16
N PRO A 44 33.58 -12.54 -5.83
CA PRO A 44 34.18 -13.86 -5.76
C PRO A 44 33.53 -14.74 -4.68
N ASN A 45 33.31 -16.02 -4.95
CA ASN A 45 32.63 -16.96 -4.06
C ASN A 45 33.20 -16.99 -2.63
N ALA A 46 34.52 -16.82 -2.49
CA ALA A 46 35.18 -16.84 -1.17
C ALA A 46 34.79 -15.62 -0.29
N LEU A 47 34.41 -14.51 -0.88
CA LEU A 47 34.10 -13.25 -0.18
C LEU A 47 32.58 -12.96 -0.15
N ASP A 48 31.79 -13.65 -0.96
CA ASP A 48 30.37 -13.37 -1.16
C ASP A 48 29.55 -13.41 0.14
N THR A 49 29.82 -14.40 0.99
CA THR A 49 29.06 -14.59 2.24
C THR A 49 29.20 -13.42 3.21
N PHE A 50 30.35 -12.76 3.22
CA PHE A 50 30.65 -11.67 4.18
C PHE A 50 30.61 -10.29 3.51
N LEU A 51 31.28 -10.12 2.36
CA LEU A 51 31.48 -8.81 1.76
C LEU A 51 30.24 -8.31 1.02
N SER A 52 29.44 -9.20 0.41
CA SER A 52 28.21 -8.79 -0.28
C SER A 52 27.19 -8.17 0.67
N PRO A 53 26.80 -8.79 1.81
CA PRO A 53 25.88 -8.15 2.75
C PRO A 53 26.43 -6.84 3.33
N LEU A 54 27.73 -6.79 3.61
CA LEU A 54 28.37 -5.58 4.15
C LEU A 54 28.26 -4.40 3.18
N LEU A 55 28.58 -4.62 1.90
CA LEU A 55 28.48 -3.59 0.86
C LEU A 55 27.03 -3.17 0.63
N VAL A 56 26.10 -4.13 0.63
CA VAL A 56 24.65 -3.85 0.53
C VAL A 56 24.20 -2.94 1.66
N LEU A 57 24.61 -3.22 2.89
CA LEU A 57 24.23 -2.42 4.06
C LEU A 57 24.83 -1.00 3.97
N ILE A 58 26.11 -0.86 3.66
CA ILE A 58 26.77 0.44 3.61
C ILE A 58 26.19 1.30 2.48
N ILE A 59 26.21 0.80 1.25
CA ILE A 59 25.72 1.55 0.08
C ILE A 59 24.22 1.79 0.21
N GLY A 60 23.49 0.77 0.66
CA GLY A 60 22.06 0.85 0.87
C GLY A 60 21.65 1.86 1.93
N ALA A 61 22.40 1.96 3.04
CA ALA A 61 22.14 2.97 4.07
C ALA A 61 22.28 4.39 3.52
N PHE A 62 23.34 4.67 2.76
CA PHE A 62 23.50 5.98 2.11
C PHE A 62 22.40 6.25 1.09
N ALA A 63 22.06 5.27 0.25
CA ALA A 63 20.99 5.41 -0.72
C ALA A 63 19.64 5.63 -0.02
N LEU A 64 19.39 4.92 1.08
CA LEU A 64 18.17 5.09 1.88
C LEU A 64 18.06 6.51 2.41
N MET A 65 19.11 7.02 3.04
CA MET A 65 19.11 8.33 3.67
C MET A 65 19.03 9.48 2.66
N LEU A 66 19.80 9.39 1.58
CA LEU A 66 20.00 10.53 0.65
C LEU A 66 18.98 10.56 -0.50
N VAL A 67 18.43 9.41 -0.87
CA VAL A 67 17.56 9.30 -2.05
C VAL A 67 16.21 8.70 -1.71
N ILE A 68 16.17 7.52 -1.10
CA ILE A 68 14.94 6.76 -0.95
C ILE A 68 13.98 7.45 0.02
N GLN A 69 14.46 7.94 1.14
CA GLN A 69 13.60 8.66 2.10
C GLN A 69 13.03 9.97 1.53
N PRO A 70 13.80 10.86 0.91
CA PRO A 70 13.25 12.05 0.26
C PRO A 70 12.24 11.72 -0.85
N VAL A 71 12.54 10.73 -1.68
CA VAL A 71 11.60 10.27 -2.73
C VAL A 71 10.32 9.68 -2.12
N GLY A 72 10.45 8.86 -1.07
CA GLY A 72 9.31 8.33 -0.34
C GLY A 72 8.45 9.42 0.29
N ALA A 73 9.06 10.43 0.91
CA ALA A 73 8.36 11.57 1.48
C ALA A 73 7.63 12.39 0.40
N TRP A 74 8.27 12.63 -0.73
CA TRP A 74 7.65 13.32 -1.87
C TRP A 74 6.45 12.54 -2.43
N LEU A 75 6.61 11.23 -2.66
CA LEU A 75 5.51 10.36 -3.12
C LEU A 75 4.33 10.35 -2.13
N THR A 76 4.64 10.25 -0.87
CA THR A 76 3.68 10.31 0.22
C THR A 76 2.87 11.61 0.14
N THR A 77 3.53 12.77 0.06
CA THR A 77 2.89 14.08 -0.06
C THR A 77 2.05 14.18 -1.34
N ALA A 78 2.55 13.67 -2.46
CA ALA A 78 1.81 13.68 -3.72
C ALA A 78 0.52 12.84 -3.64
N ILE A 79 0.58 11.65 -3.04
CA ILE A 79 -0.60 10.80 -2.82
C ILE A 79 -1.61 11.51 -1.92
N PHE A 80 -1.16 12.10 -0.81
CA PHE A 80 -2.03 12.88 0.07
C PHE A 80 -2.70 14.03 -0.67
N SER A 81 -1.96 14.78 -1.46
CA SER A 81 -2.52 15.90 -2.23
C SER A 81 -3.60 15.44 -3.20
N VAL A 82 -3.40 14.30 -3.88
CA VAL A 82 -4.40 13.71 -4.77
C VAL A 82 -5.64 13.27 -4.00
N LEU A 83 -5.48 12.59 -2.88
CA LEU A 83 -6.61 12.14 -2.05
C LEU A 83 -7.38 13.35 -1.51
N THR A 84 -6.70 14.34 -0.96
CA THR A 84 -7.32 15.57 -0.45
C THR A 84 -8.08 16.29 -1.56
N PHE A 85 -7.49 16.42 -2.75
CA PHE A 85 -8.18 17.00 -3.91
C PHE A 85 -9.46 16.22 -4.26
N ILE A 86 -9.40 14.89 -4.31
CA ILE A 86 -10.57 14.06 -4.61
C ILE A 86 -11.67 14.27 -3.57
N PHE A 87 -11.32 14.32 -2.27
CA PHE A 87 -12.32 14.49 -1.21
C PHE A 87 -12.88 15.91 -1.12
N GLU A 88 -12.01 16.93 -1.18
CA GLU A 88 -12.43 18.31 -1.00
C GLU A 88 -13.15 18.88 -2.24
N LYS A 89 -12.70 18.50 -3.43
CA LYS A 89 -13.23 19.06 -4.68
C LYS A 89 -14.33 18.22 -5.31
N LEU A 90 -14.24 16.90 -5.24
CA LEU A 90 -15.21 16.00 -5.84
C LEU A 90 -16.26 15.49 -4.84
N GLY A 91 -16.02 15.60 -3.52
CA GLY A 91 -16.98 15.21 -2.49
C GLY A 91 -17.55 13.81 -2.70
N VAL A 92 -18.88 13.72 -2.87
CA VAL A 92 -19.59 12.42 -3.05
C VAL A 92 -19.12 11.70 -4.33
N LEU A 93 -18.85 12.43 -5.41
CA LEU A 93 -18.32 11.84 -6.64
C LEU A 93 -16.93 11.23 -6.43
N GLY A 94 -16.08 11.89 -5.65
CA GLY A 94 -14.77 11.36 -5.28
C GLY A 94 -14.88 10.04 -4.52
N GLY A 95 -15.77 9.98 -3.52
CA GLY A 95 -16.07 8.75 -2.78
C GLY A 95 -16.58 7.63 -3.69
N TYR A 96 -17.47 7.95 -4.64
CA TYR A 96 -17.95 6.97 -5.62
C TYR A 96 -16.83 6.41 -6.51
N ILE A 97 -15.97 7.28 -7.06
CA ILE A 97 -14.85 6.88 -7.93
C ILE A 97 -13.88 5.96 -7.15
N LEU A 98 -13.53 6.33 -5.93
CA LEU A 98 -12.62 5.54 -5.10
C LEU A 98 -13.22 4.18 -4.72
N SER A 99 -14.49 4.17 -4.33
CA SER A 99 -15.21 2.94 -3.97
C SER A 99 -15.37 2.02 -5.19
N ALA A 100 -15.80 2.56 -6.34
CA ALA A 100 -15.95 1.80 -7.57
C ALA A 100 -14.61 1.26 -8.11
N GLY A 101 -13.53 2.05 -7.99
CA GLY A 101 -12.18 1.66 -8.41
C GLY A 101 -11.51 0.64 -7.48
N PHE A 102 -12.03 0.41 -6.29
CA PHE A 102 -11.39 -0.45 -5.30
C PHE A 102 -11.31 -1.92 -5.74
N TRP A 103 -12.42 -2.50 -6.24
CA TRP A 103 -12.44 -3.91 -6.65
C TRP A 103 -11.50 -4.24 -7.82
N PRO A 104 -11.38 -3.44 -8.87
CA PRO A 104 -10.30 -3.59 -9.85
C PRO A 104 -8.90 -3.62 -9.22
N LEU A 105 -8.62 -2.76 -8.23
CA LEU A 105 -7.35 -2.79 -7.51
C LEU A 105 -7.16 -4.06 -6.66
N VAL A 106 -8.23 -4.55 -6.04
CA VAL A 106 -8.21 -5.81 -5.28
C VAL A 106 -7.92 -6.98 -6.21
N SER A 107 -8.54 -7.02 -7.40
CA SER A 107 -8.40 -8.14 -8.34
C SER A 107 -6.96 -8.35 -8.82
N VAL A 108 -6.17 -7.29 -8.92
CA VAL A 108 -4.74 -7.34 -9.29
C VAL A 108 -3.79 -7.27 -8.08
N GLY A 109 -4.32 -7.28 -6.84
CA GLY A 109 -3.53 -7.22 -5.61
C GLY A 109 -2.99 -5.83 -5.24
N LEU A 110 -3.24 -4.80 -6.05
CA LEU A 110 -2.73 -3.44 -5.83
C LEU A 110 -3.37 -2.72 -4.64
N HIS A 111 -4.50 -3.22 -4.12
CA HIS A 111 -5.13 -2.66 -2.91
C HIS A 111 -4.20 -2.67 -1.69
N GLN A 112 -3.24 -3.59 -1.63
CA GLN A 112 -2.23 -3.61 -0.56
C GLN A 112 -1.32 -2.37 -0.56
N ALA A 113 -1.19 -1.69 -1.70
CA ALA A 113 -0.48 -0.41 -1.79
C ALA A 113 -1.19 0.73 -1.03
N LEU A 114 -2.47 0.55 -0.67
CA LEU A 114 -3.21 1.50 0.17
C LEU A 114 -2.89 1.35 1.67
N THR A 115 -2.29 0.24 2.10
CA THR A 115 -1.96 0.00 3.52
C THR A 115 -1.09 1.11 4.12
N PRO A 116 -0.02 1.59 3.48
CA PRO A 116 0.74 2.74 3.97
C PRO A 116 -0.11 4.00 4.11
N ILE A 117 -1.05 4.22 3.20
CA ILE A 117 -1.95 5.37 3.21
C ILE A 117 -2.89 5.29 4.42
N HIS A 118 -3.46 4.11 4.68
CA HIS A 118 -4.29 3.89 5.88
C HIS A 118 -3.50 4.12 7.17
N ALA A 119 -2.26 3.65 7.24
CA ALA A 119 -1.41 3.87 8.41
C ALA A 119 -1.15 5.37 8.65
N MET A 120 -0.90 6.13 7.58
CA MET A 120 -0.70 7.58 7.68
C MET A 120 -1.99 8.33 8.07
N LEU A 121 -3.15 7.92 7.55
CA LEU A 121 -4.44 8.50 7.92
C LEU A 121 -4.82 8.17 9.38
N ASN A 122 -4.38 7.03 9.90
CA ASN A 122 -4.59 6.61 11.28
C ASN A 122 -3.59 7.22 12.28
N ASP A 123 -2.57 7.92 11.80
CA ASP A 123 -1.56 8.55 12.66
C ASP A 123 -2.18 9.72 13.43
N PRO A 124 -2.24 9.68 14.77
CA PRO A 124 -2.79 10.77 15.58
C PRO A 124 -2.01 12.07 15.45
N ASP A 125 -0.71 11.99 15.18
CA ASP A 125 0.19 13.12 15.00
C ASP A 125 0.26 13.59 13.54
N GLY A 126 -0.42 12.86 12.65
CA GLY A 126 -0.46 13.14 11.21
C GLY A 126 -1.43 14.27 10.84
N ALA A 127 -1.43 14.63 9.56
CA ALA A 127 -2.25 15.72 9.00
C ALA A 127 -3.76 15.52 9.23
N THR A 128 -4.23 14.29 9.33
CA THR A 128 -5.64 13.92 9.55
C THR A 128 -6.01 13.71 11.02
N LYS A 129 -5.06 13.87 11.93
CA LYS A 129 -5.26 13.64 13.37
C LYS A 129 -5.89 12.27 13.69
N GLY A 130 -5.47 11.23 12.99
CA GLY A 130 -5.97 9.87 13.14
C GLY A 130 -7.32 9.59 12.50
N ILE A 131 -7.89 10.52 11.75
CA ILE A 131 -9.19 10.31 11.09
C ILE A 131 -8.97 9.67 9.71
N ASN A 132 -9.27 8.38 9.63
CA ASN A 132 -9.20 7.64 8.38
C ASN A 132 -10.55 7.68 7.64
N TYR A 133 -10.75 8.69 6.82
CA TYR A 133 -11.95 8.85 6.00
C TYR A 133 -11.97 7.95 4.76
N LEU A 134 -10.82 7.43 4.34
CA LEU A 134 -10.72 6.55 3.17
C LEU A 134 -11.29 5.15 3.46
N LEU A 135 -11.05 4.62 4.65
CA LEU A 135 -11.45 3.26 5.01
C LEU A 135 -12.97 3.02 4.88
N PRO A 136 -13.87 3.86 5.44
CA PRO A 136 -15.31 3.68 5.27
C PRO A 136 -15.76 3.70 3.81
N ILE A 137 -15.13 4.54 2.98
CA ILE A 137 -15.46 4.66 1.55
C ILE A 137 -15.10 3.36 0.81
N LEU A 138 -13.92 2.80 1.09
CA LEU A 138 -13.51 1.53 0.47
C LEU A 138 -14.35 0.36 0.98
N MET A 139 -14.77 0.37 2.25
CA MET A 139 -15.69 -0.64 2.80
C MET A 139 -17.06 -0.64 2.13
N MET A 140 -17.54 0.51 1.64
CA MET A 140 -18.79 0.58 0.86
C MET A 140 -18.73 -0.24 -0.43
N ALA A 141 -17.54 -0.38 -1.04
CA ALA A 141 -17.34 -1.28 -2.17
C ALA A 141 -17.67 -2.75 -1.81
N GLY A 142 -17.25 -3.20 -0.62
CA GLY A 142 -17.58 -4.52 -0.07
C GLY A 142 -19.08 -4.74 0.07
N GLY A 143 -19.79 -3.76 0.64
CA GLY A 143 -21.25 -3.78 0.75
C GLY A 143 -21.95 -3.88 -0.60
N GLY A 144 -21.46 -3.13 -1.60
CA GLY A 144 -21.95 -3.19 -2.97
C GLY A 144 -21.74 -4.57 -3.62
N GLN A 145 -20.60 -5.19 -3.39
CA GLN A 145 -20.30 -6.53 -3.89
C GLN A 145 -21.22 -7.59 -3.27
N VAL A 146 -21.48 -7.53 -1.97
CA VAL A 146 -22.41 -8.43 -1.29
C VAL A 146 -23.82 -8.25 -1.84
N GLY A 147 -24.27 -7.02 -2.06
CA GLY A 147 -25.56 -6.71 -2.68
C GLY A 147 -25.67 -7.30 -4.10
N ALA A 148 -24.64 -7.16 -4.92
CA ALA A 148 -24.58 -7.78 -6.25
C ALA A 148 -24.60 -9.31 -6.16
N GLY A 149 -23.89 -9.91 -5.22
CA GLY A 149 -23.92 -11.34 -4.93
C GLY A 149 -25.31 -11.82 -4.58
N LEU A 150 -26.01 -11.13 -3.68
CA LEU A 150 -27.41 -11.45 -3.33
C LEU A 150 -28.33 -11.39 -4.56
N ALA A 151 -28.20 -10.36 -5.38
CA ALA A 151 -28.98 -10.25 -6.62
C ALA A 151 -28.73 -11.43 -7.57
N LEU A 152 -27.46 -11.85 -7.70
CA LEU A 152 -27.08 -13.03 -8.47
C LEU A 152 -27.69 -14.31 -7.88
N TYR A 153 -27.67 -14.48 -6.57
CA TYR A 153 -28.25 -15.63 -5.89
C TYR A 153 -29.72 -15.82 -6.22
N PHE A 154 -30.48 -14.74 -6.24
CA PHE A 154 -31.91 -14.80 -6.54
C PHE A 154 -32.24 -14.91 -8.02
N LYS A 155 -31.42 -14.32 -8.90
CA LYS A 155 -31.68 -14.27 -10.34
C LYS A 155 -31.09 -15.42 -11.14
N THR A 156 -29.98 -16.02 -10.68
CA THR A 156 -29.31 -17.07 -11.45
C THR A 156 -30.08 -18.38 -11.47
N LYS A 157 -30.17 -18.99 -12.65
CA LYS A 157 -30.68 -20.36 -12.86
C LYS A 157 -29.58 -21.41 -12.79
N ASN A 158 -28.31 -20.99 -12.77
CA ASN A 158 -27.16 -21.88 -12.70
C ASN A 158 -26.98 -22.37 -11.26
N ALA A 159 -27.26 -23.65 -10.98
CA ALA A 159 -27.16 -24.24 -9.66
C ALA A 159 -25.74 -24.18 -9.07
N LYS A 160 -24.69 -24.34 -9.91
CA LYS A 160 -23.30 -24.27 -9.48
C LYS A 160 -22.93 -22.86 -9.03
N LEU A 161 -23.29 -21.85 -9.83
CA LEU A 161 -23.07 -20.46 -9.50
C LEU A 161 -23.81 -20.06 -8.23
N LYS A 162 -25.09 -20.50 -8.11
CA LYS A 162 -25.91 -20.23 -6.91
C LYS A 162 -25.27 -20.78 -5.65
N LYS A 163 -24.66 -21.98 -5.71
CA LYS A 163 -23.94 -22.58 -4.59
C LYS A 163 -22.73 -21.73 -4.19
N TYR A 164 -21.87 -21.36 -5.16
CA TYR A 164 -20.69 -20.54 -4.87
C TYR A 164 -21.05 -19.19 -4.25
N VAL A 165 -22.09 -18.55 -4.76
CA VAL A 165 -22.59 -17.30 -4.18
C VAL A 165 -23.07 -17.50 -2.75
N ALA A 166 -23.86 -18.56 -2.48
CA ALA A 166 -24.37 -18.85 -1.14
C ALA A 166 -23.25 -19.09 -0.12
N GLU A 167 -22.17 -19.77 -0.53
CA GLU A 167 -21.03 -20.07 0.32
C GLU A 167 -20.15 -18.81 0.57
N SER A 168 -20.12 -17.88 -0.37
CA SER A 168 -19.25 -16.67 -0.30
C SER A 168 -19.92 -15.48 0.38
N ILE A 169 -21.24 -15.34 0.31
CA ILE A 169 -21.97 -14.19 0.88
C ILE A 169 -21.74 -14.02 2.39
N PRO A 170 -21.84 -15.05 3.26
CA PRO A 170 -21.63 -14.88 4.68
C PRO A 170 -20.26 -14.29 5.01
N VAL A 171 -19.22 -14.72 4.29
CA VAL A 171 -17.86 -14.23 4.44
C VAL A 171 -17.75 -12.78 3.97
N GLY A 172 -18.42 -12.43 2.87
CA GLY A 172 -18.49 -11.07 2.36
C GLY A 172 -19.19 -10.10 3.33
N ILE A 173 -20.25 -10.54 4.00
CA ILE A 173 -20.95 -9.75 5.05
C ILE A 173 -20.01 -9.47 6.22
N LEU A 174 -19.12 -10.39 6.56
CA LEU A 174 -18.11 -10.21 7.61
C LEU A 174 -16.93 -9.32 7.17
N GLY A 175 -16.94 -8.77 5.94
CA GLY A 175 -15.95 -7.84 5.45
C GLY A 175 -14.84 -8.46 4.58
N VAL A 176 -14.90 -9.77 4.30
CA VAL A 176 -13.92 -10.47 3.45
C VAL A 176 -14.54 -10.72 2.07
N GLY A 177 -14.29 -9.84 1.12
CA GLY A 177 -14.92 -9.86 -0.20
C GLY A 177 -14.23 -10.75 -1.24
N GLU A 178 -12.98 -11.16 -0.99
CA GLU A 178 -12.17 -11.95 -1.91
C GLU A 178 -12.81 -13.28 -2.32
N PRO A 179 -13.44 -14.06 -1.43
CA PRO A 179 -14.11 -15.30 -1.83
C PRO A 179 -15.24 -15.05 -2.85
N LEU A 180 -16.03 -14.00 -2.64
CA LEU A 180 -17.09 -13.62 -3.58
C LEU A 180 -16.51 -13.11 -4.91
N MET A 181 -15.39 -12.40 -4.85
CA MET A 181 -14.71 -11.89 -6.03
C MET A 181 -14.14 -13.04 -6.89
N TYR A 182 -13.33 -13.91 -6.31
CA TYR A 182 -12.62 -14.95 -7.06
C TYR A 182 -13.51 -16.12 -7.46
N ALA A 183 -14.52 -16.47 -6.64
CA ALA A 183 -15.41 -17.58 -6.97
C ALA A 183 -16.59 -17.20 -7.88
N VAL A 184 -16.98 -15.93 -7.90
CA VAL A 184 -18.21 -15.47 -8.55
C VAL A 184 -17.98 -14.35 -9.55
N THR A 185 -17.44 -13.19 -9.13
CA THR A 185 -17.47 -11.99 -9.98
C THR A 185 -16.37 -11.94 -11.02
N LEU A 186 -15.20 -12.49 -10.78
CA LEU A 186 -14.11 -12.57 -11.75
C LEU A 186 -14.30 -13.64 -12.84
N PRO A 187 -14.89 -14.83 -12.54
CA PRO A 187 -15.12 -15.86 -13.57
C PRO A 187 -16.33 -15.60 -14.46
N LEU A 188 -17.16 -14.58 -14.15
CA LEU A 188 -18.33 -14.20 -14.97
C LEU A 188 -17.94 -13.26 -16.11
#